data_47491825e72ade2d8bde937d8cbaf1ff
#
_entry.id   47491825e72ade2d8bde937d8cbaf1ff
#
_cell.length_a   1.000
_cell.length_b   1.000
_cell.length_c   1.000
_cell.angle_alpha   90.00
_cell.angle_beta   90.00
_cell.angle_gamma   90.00
#
_symmetry.space_group_name_H-M   'P 1'
#
loop_
_entity.id
_entity.type
_entity.pdbx_description
1 polymer ?
#
loop_
_entity_poly.entity_id
_entity_poly.type
_entity_poly.pdbx_seq_one_letter_code
_entity_poly.pdbx_strand_id
1 'polypeptide(L)'
;MNSPTPRPTVLTVLCILTFLSSISGLWTQSERLWNPGVVADQTREIFEGLREKLEEQPSQADTKTVDRLFESVINRTTPQTIKSSAIIMLIFESLTLYAAYLMWNFRKLGFFLYMGGIAVAFFGSVLVIGGWLGIVTGFAGIFFSTIMCIIYAFNLKYLQ
;
A
#
# COMPACT_ATOMS: atom_id res chain seq x y z
N MET A 1 39.57 -11.67 -14.84
CA MET A 1 38.76 -10.44 -15.03
C MET A 1 37.33 -10.88 -15.24
N ASN A 2 36.47 -10.81 -14.19
CA ASN A 2 35.06 -11.15 -14.36
C ASN A 2 34.41 -9.98 -15.09
N SER A 3 34.00 -10.19 -16.34
CA SER A 3 33.17 -9.24 -17.08
C SER A 3 31.91 -8.96 -16.22
N PRO A 4 31.55 -7.70 -16.01
CA PRO A 4 30.34 -7.37 -15.25
C PRO A 4 29.16 -7.99 -16.01
N THR A 5 28.46 -8.91 -15.37
CA THR A 5 27.23 -9.46 -15.93
C THR A 5 26.28 -8.29 -16.23
N PRO A 6 25.82 -8.14 -17.48
CA PRO A 6 24.98 -7.01 -17.84
C PRO A 6 23.72 -7.05 -16.98
N ARG A 7 23.40 -5.90 -16.36
CA ARG A 7 22.22 -5.77 -15.50
C ARG A 7 20.97 -6.09 -16.30
N PRO A 8 20.09 -7.00 -15.83
CA PRO A 8 18.84 -7.28 -16.51
C PRO A 8 17.98 -6.03 -16.59
N THR A 9 17.53 -5.68 -17.79
CA THR A 9 16.68 -4.49 -18.01
C THR A 9 15.43 -4.52 -17.13
N VAL A 10 14.84 -5.71 -16.98
CA VAL A 10 13.64 -5.89 -16.13
C VAL A 10 13.93 -5.49 -14.68
N LEU A 11 15.02 -5.94 -14.09
CA LEU A 11 15.40 -5.59 -12.71
C LEU A 11 15.63 -4.09 -12.57
N THR A 12 16.26 -3.45 -13.55
CA THR A 12 16.49 -2.00 -13.57
C THR A 12 15.15 -1.24 -13.57
N VAL A 13 14.23 -1.61 -14.47
CA VAL A 13 12.90 -0.99 -14.57
C VAL A 13 12.11 -1.16 -13.27
N LEU A 14 12.11 -2.38 -12.71
CA LEU A 14 11.43 -2.65 -11.44
C LEU A 14 11.96 -1.78 -10.30
N CYS A 15 13.28 -1.67 -10.16
CA CYS A 15 13.88 -0.82 -9.12
C CYS A 15 13.49 0.65 -9.31
N ILE A 16 13.51 1.17 -10.55
CA ILE A 16 13.11 2.55 -10.84
C ILE A 16 11.64 2.78 -10.48
N LEU A 17 10.76 1.86 -10.89
CA LEU A 17 9.34 1.94 -10.54
C LEU A 17 9.11 1.91 -9.04
N THR A 18 9.83 1.02 -8.32
CA THR A 18 9.76 0.96 -6.86
C THR A 18 10.27 2.24 -6.22
N PHE A 19 11.38 2.84 -6.69
CA PHE A 19 11.87 4.12 -6.19
C PHE A 19 10.83 5.24 -6.36
N LEU A 20 10.26 5.38 -7.55
CA LEU A 20 9.25 6.40 -7.83
C LEU A 20 8.00 6.20 -6.98
N SER A 21 7.51 4.96 -6.89
CA SER A 21 6.36 4.61 -6.07
C SER A 21 6.60 4.91 -4.59
N SER A 22 7.73 4.45 -4.04
CA SER A 22 8.03 4.65 -2.62
C SER A 22 8.28 6.12 -2.26
N ILE A 23 8.91 6.91 -3.13
CA ILE A 23 9.09 8.35 -2.90
C ILE A 23 7.72 9.06 -2.90
N SER A 24 6.87 8.75 -3.87
CA SER A 24 5.50 9.28 -3.93
C SER A 24 4.67 8.84 -2.73
N GLY A 25 4.80 7.57 -2.32
CA GLY A 25 4.16 7.03 -1.13
C GLY A 25 4.59 7.74 0.15
N LEU A 26 5.89 7.93 0.36
CA LEU A 26 6.43 8.67 1.50
C LEU A 26 5.84 10.09 1.57
N TRP A 27 5.76 10.79 0.44
CA TRP A 27 5.14 12.11 0.38
C TRP A 27 3.68 12.07 0.83
N THR A 28 2.88 11.21 0.22
CA THR A 28 1.45 11.07 0.52
C THR A 28 1.20 10.69 1.98
N GLN A 29 1.97 9.75 2.52
CA GLN A 29 1.81 9.33 3.92
C GLN A 29 2.26 10.41 4.91
N SER A 30 3.27 11.21 4.55
CA SER A 30 3.68 12.37 5.34
C SER A 30 2.55 13.40 5.43
N GLU A 31 1.87 13.69 4.33
CA GLU A 31 0.71 14.58 4.30
C GLU A 31 -0.43 14.10 5.22
N ARG A 32 -0.73 12.78 5.17
CA ARG A 32 -1.71 12.15 6.07
C ARG A 32 -1.32 12.23 7.54
N LEU A 33 -0.03 12.17 7.83
CA LEU A 33 0.48 12.29 9.21
C LEU A 33 0.35 13.71 9.75
N TRP A 34 0.60 14.72 8.89
CA TRP A 34 0.53 16.13 9.29
C TRP A 34 -0.90 16.66 9.38
N ASN A 35 -1.79 16.21 8.48
CA ASN A 35 -3.17 16.70 8.37
C ASN A 35 -4.20 15.56 8.47
N PRO A 36 -4.19 14.72 9.52
CA PRO A 36 -5.04 13.54 9.58
C PRO A 36 -6.54 13.87 9.64
N GLY A 37 -6.90 15.03 10.21
CA GLY A 37 -8.29 15.50 10.27
C GLY A 37 -8.83 15.83 8.88
N VAL A 38 -8.09 16.62 8.11
CA VAL A 38 -8.48 16.99 6.74
C VAL A 38 -8.66 15.76 5.87
N VAL A 39 -7.73 14.79 5.97
CA VAL A 39 -7.83 13.54 5.20
C VAL A 39 -9.02 12.69 5.64
N ALA A 40 -9.32 12.65 6.94
CA ALA A 40 -10.47 11.92 7.46
C ALA A 40 -11.78 12.54 6.95
N ASP A 41 -11.90 13.86 6.98
CA ASP A 41 -13.09 14.59 6.53
C ASP A 41 -13.30 14.43 5.02
N GLN A 42 -12.25 14.60 4.20
CA GLN A 42 -12.30 14.36 2.75
C GLN A 42 -12.70 12.92 2.42
N THR A 43 -12.16 11.94 3.17
CA THR A 43 -12.50 10.54 2.95
C THR A 43 -13.98 10.27 3.24
N ARG A 44 -14.50 10.84 4.34
CA ARG A 44 -15.93 10.72 4.68
C ARG A 44 -16.82 11.35 3.62
N GLU A 45 -16.51 12.56 3.19
CA GLU A 45 -17.26 13.27 2.14
C GLU A 45 -17.33 12.47 0.83
N ILE A 46 -16.21 11.86 0.41
CA ILE A 46 -16.18 10.97 -0.77
C ILE A 46 -17.11 9.77 -0.58
N PHE A 47 -17.06 9.13 0.59
CA PHE A 47 -17.90 7.95 0.84
C PHE A 47 -19.38 8.30 0.99
N GLU A 48 -19.72 9.43 1.61
CA GLU A 48 -21.09 9.94 1.69
C GLU A 48 -21.64 10.27 0.29
N GLY A 49 -20.88 10.97 -0.54
CA GLY A 49 -21.27 11.26 -1.93
C GLY A 49 -21.38 10.01 -2.83
N LEU A 50 -20.59 8.98 -2.57
CA LEU A 50 -20.75 7.68 -3.26
C LEU A 50 -22.02 6.97 -2.80
N ARG A 51 -22.34 7.04 -1.51
CA ARG A 51 -23.57 6.45 -0.97
C ARG A 51 -24.80 7.11 -1.58
N GLU A 52 -24.88 8.44 -1.62
CA GLU A 52 -26.00 9.16 -2.25
C GLU A 52 -26.20 8.75 -3.72
N LYS A 53 -25.13 8.65 -4.50
CA LYS A 53 -25.20 8.21 -5.90
C LYS A 53 -25.68 6.77 -6.06
N LEU A 54 -25.38 5.89 -5.12
CA LEU A 54 -25.85 4.51 -5.14
C LEU A 54 -27.32 4.40 -4.71
N GLU A 55 -27.79 5.24 -3.80
CA GLU A 55 -29.21 5.33 -3.42
C GLU A 55 -30.08 5.86 -4.57
N GLU A 56 -29.55 6.75 -5.42
CA GLU A 56 -30.24 7.25 -6.63
C GLU A 56 -30.36 6.20 -7.74
N GLN A 57 -29.50 5.19 -7.75
CA GLN A 57 -29.57 4.09 -8.73
C GLN A 57 -30.15 2.83 -8.06
N PRO A 58 -31.42 2.50 -8.27
CA PRO A 58 -32.04 1.31 -7.72
C PRO A 58 -31.45 0.06 -8.41
N SER A 59 -30.25 -0.34 -8.02
CA SER A 59 -29.69 -1.62 -8.41
C SER A 59 -30.19 -2.69 -7.43
N GLN A 60 -30.43 -3.90 -7.94
CA GLN A 60 -30.89 -5.07 -7.17
C GLN A 60 -29.87 -5.60 -6.13
N ALA A 61 -28.82 -4.84 -5.85
CA ALA A 61 -27.87 -5.17 -4.81
C ALA A 61 -28.52 -4.98 -3.44
N ASP A 62 -28.27 -5.93 -2.53
CA ASP A 62 -28.76 -5.90 -1.17
C ASP A 62 -28.32 -4.60 -0.46
N THR A 63 -29.21 -3.59 -0.53
CA THR A 63 -28.99 -2.22 -0.02
C THR A 63 -28.50 -2.25 1.42
N LYS A 64 -28.98 -3.20 2.23
CA LYS A 64 -28.58 -3.34 3.64
C LYS A 64 -27.11 -3.72 3.82
N THR A 65 -26.55 -4.52 2.92
CA THR A 65 -25.14 -4.90 2.97
C THR A 65 -24.27 -3.72 2.57
N VAL A 66 -24.66 -3.01 1.52
CA VAL A 66 -23.96 -1.82 1.04
C VAL A 66 -23.95 -0.72 2.12
N ASP A 67 -25.10 -0.43 2.74
CA ASP A 67 -25.21 0.55 3.81
C ASP A 67 -24.32 0.22 5.02
N ARG A 68 -24.29 -1.04 5.45
CA ARG A 68 -23.40 -1.48 6.54
C ARG A 68 -21.92 -1.31 6.19
N LEU A 69 -21.57 -1.49 4.91
CA LEU A 69 -20.19 -1.28 4.45
C LEU A 69 -19.81 0.19 4.56
N PHE A 70 -20.64 1.10 4.02
CA PHE A 70 -20.40 2.54 4.08
C PHE A 70 -20.35 3.04 5.51
N GLU A 71 -21.30 2.66 6.33
CA GLU A 71 -21.34 3.01 7.75
C GLU A 71 -20.08 2.52 8.49
N SER A 72 -19.64 1.29 8.22
CA SER A 72 -18.41 0.75 8.79
C SER A 72 -17.16 1.54 8.39
N VAL A 73 -17.08 1.99 7.12
CA VAL A 73 -15.96 2.82 6.63
C VAL A 73 -15.99 4.18 7.30
N ILE A 74 -17.14 4.87 7.28
CA ILE A 74 -17.30 6.22 7.85
C ILE A 74 -16.97 6.22 9.32
N ASN A 75 -17.51 5.26 10.10
CA ASN A 75 -17.27 5.16 11.54
C ASN A 75 -15.82 4.85 11.91
N ARG A 76 -15.07 4.15 11.05
CA ARG A 76 -13.65 3.84 11.26
C ARG A 76 -12.71 4.88 10.71
N THR A 77 -13.19 5.79 9.85
CA THR A 77 -12.39 6.89 9.31
C THR A 77 -12.30 8.01 10.36
N THR A 78 -11.38 7.84 11.28
CA THR A 78 -11.07 8.84 12.31
C THR A 78 -9.68 9.43 12.08
N PRO A 79 -9.39 10.67 12.54
CA PRO A 79 -8.04 11.23 12.45
C PRO A 79 -6.98 10.32 13.09
N GLN A 80 -7.33 9.62 14.16
CA GLN A 80 -6.43 8.67 14.83
C GLN A 80 -6.12 7.45 13.96
N THR A 81 -7.13 6.89 13.30
CA THR A 81 -6.96 5.75 12.38
C THR A 81 -6.11 6.16 11.16
N ILE A 82 -6.37 7.34 10.60
CA ILE A 82 -5.58 7.89 9.48
C ILE A 82 -4.11 8.06 9.90
N LYS A 83 -3.87 8.66 11.07
CA LYS A 83 -2.52 8.87 11.59
C LYS A 83 -1.78 7.56 11.81
N SER A 84 -2.41 6.58 12.46
CA SER A 84 -1.80 5.27 12.73
C SER A 84 -1.52 4.50 11.44
N SER A 85 -2.44 4.53 10.48
CA SER A 85 -2.24 3.93 9.16
C SER A 85 -1.10 4.61 8.40
N ALA A 86 -1.00 5.94 8.45
CA ALA A 86 0.08 6.69 7.81
C ALA A 86 1.45 6.29 8.37
N ILE A 87 1.58 6.11 9.69
CA ILE A 87 2.84 5.66 10.32
C ILE A 87 3.25 4.28 9.79
N ILE A 88 2.32 3.32 9.72
CA ILE A 88 2.60 1.97 9.21
C ILE A 88 3.03 2.03 7.74
N MET A 89 2.33 2.82 6.94
CA MET A 89 2.66 2.98 5.52
C MET A 89 3.98 3.72 5.31
N LEU A 90 4.36 4.68 6.16
CA LEU A 90 5.69 5.29 6.14
C LEU A 90 6.80 4.28 6.41
N ILE A 91 6.59 3.37 7.36
CA ILE A 91 7.53 2.27 7.62
C ILE A 91 7.63 1.37 6.38
N PHE A 92 6.50 0.99 5.79
CA PHE A 92 6.45 0.18 4.58
C PHE A 92 7.20 0.84 3.41
N GLU A 93 6.92 2.11 3.10
CA GLU A 93 7.56 2.83 2.00
C GLU A 93 9.08 3.00 2.24
N SER A 94 9.50 3.23 3.48
CA SER A 94 10.92 3.30 3.83
C SER A 94 11.62 1.96 3.64
N LEU A 95 10.98 0.85 4.03
CA LEU A 95 11.50 -0.50 3.84
C LEU A 95 11.60 -0.85 2.35
N THR A 96 10.57 -0.53 1.56
CA THR A 96 10.55 -0.84 0.12
C THR A 96 11.56 0.02 -0.66
N LEU A 97 11.74 1.27 -0.28
CA LEU A 97 12.77 2.15 -0.83
C LEU A 97 14.17 1.59 -0.58
N TYR A 98 14.46 1.20 0.65
CA TYR A 98 15.74 0.60 1.02
C TYR A 98 15.93 -0.77 0.38
N ALA A 99 14.88 -1.57 0.28
CA ALA A 99 14.88 -2.85 -0.42
C ALA A 99 15.23 -2.68 -1.90
N ALA A 100 14.63 -1.70 -2.58
CA ALA A 100 14.94 -1.38 -3.96
C ALA A 100 16.41 -0.95 -4.14
N TYR A 101 16.95 -0.15 -3.20
CA TYR A 101 18.36 0.21 -3.19
C TYR A 101 19.28 -1.01 -3.07
N LEU A 102 18.96 -1.97 -2.18
CA LEU A 102 19.72 -3.20 -2.05
C LEU A 102 19.65 -4.06 -3.32
N MET A 103 18.45 -4.21 -3.92
CA MET A 103 18.29 -4.95 -5.18
C MET A 103 18.95 -4.24 -6.36
N TRP A 104 19.01 -2.91 -6.34
CA TRP A 104 19.81 -2.12 -7.27
C TRP A 104 21.29 -2.48 -7.19
N ASN A 105 21.80 -2.78 -6.00
CA ASN A 105 23.16 -3.25 -5.75
C ASN A 105 23.30 -4.78 -5.83
N PHE A 106 22.36 -5.49 -6.47
CA PHE A 106 22.34 -6.95 -6.65
C PHE A 106 22.31 -7.76 -5.35
N ARG A 107 21.87 -7.20 -4.23
CA ARG A 107 21.79 -7.91 -2.94
C ARG A 107 20.44 -8.61 -2.78
N LYS A 108 20.45 -9.94 -2.59
CA LYS A 108 19.24 -10.74 -2.29
C LYS A 108 18.49 -10.28 -1.05
N LEU A 109 19.20 -9.72 -0.07
CA LEU A 109 18.59 -9.19 1.14
C LEU A 109 17.49 -8.17 0.83
N GLY A 110 17.65 -7.38 -0.25
CA GLY A 110 16.62 -6.44 -0.70
C GLY A 110 15.27 -7.09 -0.99
N PHE A 111 15.27 -8.27 -1.63
CA PHE A 111 14.04 -8.99 -1.89
C PHE A 111 13.34 -9.44 -0.60
N PHE A 112 14.07 -9.99 0.36
CA PHE A 112 13.49 -10.41 1.65
C PHE A 112 12.98 -9.20 2.45
N LEU A 113 13.69 -8.07 2.39
CA LEU A 113 13.25 -6.84 3.03
C LEU A 113 11.99 -6.28 2.38
N TYR A 114 11.87 -6.38 1.05
CA TYR A 114 10.67 -6.00 0.31
C TYR A 114 9.45 -6.84 0.74
N MET A 115 9.62 -8.16 0.84
CA MET A 115 8.59 -9.05 1.38
C MET A 115 8.21 -8.71 2.82
N GLY A 116 9.21 -8.41 3.66
CA GLY A 116 8.98 -7.95 5.04
C GLY A 116 8.16 -6.66 5.08
N GLY A 117 8.44 -5.72 4.19
CA GLY A 117 7.65 -4.49 4.04
C GLY A 117 6.18 -4.78 3.71
N ILE A 118 5.91 -5.65 2.74
CA ILE A 118 4.54 -6.07 2.39
C ILE A 118 3.83 -6.67 3.62
N ALA A 119 4.52 -7.53 4.38
CA ALA A 119 3.95 -8.12 5.59
C ALA A 119 3.62 -7.04 6.64
N VAL A 120 4.50 -6.07 6.86
CA VAL A 120 4.26 -4.93 7.77
C VAL A 120 3.04 -4.12 7.33
N ALA A 121 2.92 -3.81 6.03
CA ALA A 121 1.77 -3.07 5.50
C ALA A 121 0.47 -3.83 5.70
N PHE A 122 0.43 -5.13 5.39
CA PHE A 122 -0.75 -5.96 5.53
C PHE A 122 -1.19 -6.11 6.99
N PHE A 123 -0.31 -6.66 7.83
CA PHE A 123 -0.65 -6.90 9.24
C PHE A 123 -0.90 -5.60 10.00
N GLY A 124 -0.15 -4.54 9.68
CA GLY A 124 -0.36 -3.23 10.26
C GLY A 124 -1.74 -2.66 9.93
N SER A 125 -2.17 -2.77 8.66
CA SER A 125 -3.52 -2.35 8.25
C SER A 125 -4.61 -3.14 8.95
N VAL A 126 -4.45 -4.47 9.09
CA VAL A 126 -5.39 -5.32 9.81
C VAL A 126 -5.50 -4.94 11.29
N LEU A 127 -4.37 -4.63 11.94
CA LEU A 127 -4.34 -4.25 13.35
C LEU A 127 -4.95 -2.86 13.62
N VAL A 128 -4.67 -1.89 12.73
CA VAL A 128 -5.11 -0.49 12.92
C VAL A 128 -6.57 -0.31 12.56
N ILE A 129 -7.00 -0.82 11.41
CA ILE A 129 -8.38 -0.66 10.92
C ILE A 129 -9.28 -1.70 11.59
N GLY A 130 -8.76 -2.91 11.78
CA GLY A 130 -9.44 -4.03 12.44
C GLY A 130 -10.57 -4.65 11.60
N GLY A 131 -10.97 -5.85 12.00
CA GLY A 131 -12.06 -6.60 11.38
C GLY A 131 -11.85 -6.87 9.88
N TRP A 132 -12.94 -7.18 9.19
CA TRP A 132 -12.92 -7.49 7.75
C TRP A 132 -12.45 -6.29 6.90
N LEU A 133 -12.77 -5.05 7.31
CA LEU A 133 -12.37 -3.83 6.59
C LEU A 133 -10.83 -3.68 6.57
N GLY A 134 -10.15 -3.99 7.68
CA GLY A 134 -8.69 -4.01 7.74
C GLY A 134 -8.06 -5.03 6.80
N ILE A 135 -8.70 -6.19 6.63
CA ILE A 135 -8.25 -7.22 5.68
C ILE A 135 -8.40 -6.72 4.24
N VAL A 136 -9.57 -6.20 3.88
CA VAL A 136 -9.84 -5.70 2.52
C VAL A 136 -8.90 -4.54 2.16
N THR A 137 -8.78 -3.54 3.04
CA THR A 137 -7.89 -2.40 2.81
C THR A 137 -6.42 -2.80 2.81
N GLY A 138 -6.03 -3.76 3.65
CA GLY A 138 -4.70 -4.35 3.66
C GLY A 138 -4.36 -5.01 2.32
N PHE A 139 -5.24 -5.86 1.79
CA PHE A 139 -5.06 -6.48 0.47
C PHE A 139 -5.01 -5.46 -0.65
N ALA A 140 -5.94 -4.48 -0.66
CA ALA A 140 -5.95 -3.43 -1.67
C ALA A 140 -4.65 -2.62 -1.66
N GLY A 141 -4.14 -2.28 -0.47
CA GLY A 141 -2.92 -1.49 -0.29
C GLY A 141 -1.65 -2.20 -0.76
N ILE A 142 -1.58 -3.54 -0.61
CA ILE A 142 -0.39 -4.32 -1.02
C ILE A 142 -0.51 -4.96 -2.41
N PHE A 143 -1.65 -4.82 -3.11
CA PHE A 143 -1.92 -5.53 -4.35
C PHE A 143 -0.82 -5.33 -5.40
N PHE A 144 -0.50 -4.08 -5.72
CA PHE A 144 0.56 -3.76 -6.68
C PHE A 144 1.94 -4.18 -6.19
N SER A 145 2.22 -4.02 -4.90
CA SER A 145 3.50 -4.44 -4.30
C SER A 145 3.67 -5.95 -4.35
N THR A 146 2.59 -6.71 -4.23
CA THR A 146 2.60 -8.17 -4.38
C THR A 146 2.93 -8.58 -5.81
N ILE A 147 2.35 -7.91 -6.81
CA ILE A 147 2.68 -8.16 -8.22
C ILE A 147 4.16 -7.87 -8.48
N MET A 148 4.66 -6.72 -8.00
CA MET A 148 6.07 -6.36 -8.10
C MET A 148 6.97 -7.39 -7.41
N CYS A 149 6.58 -7.89 -6.23
CA CYS A 149 7.30 -8.93 -5.50
C CYS A 149 7.43 -10.23 -6.33
N ILE A 150 6.35 -10.64 -6.99
CA ILE A 150 6.37 -11.82 -7.88
C ILE A 150 7.35 -11.61 -9.03
N ILE A 151 7.34 -10.44 -9.68
CA ILE A 151 8.26 -10.14 -10.77
C ILE A 151 9.72 -10.08 -10.27
N TYR A 152 9.97 -9.53 -9.08
CA TYR A 152 11.29 -9.59 -8.43
C TYR A 152 11.73 -11.03 -8.17
N ALA A 153 10.82 -11.92 -7.75
CA ALA A 153 11.11 -13.33 -7.48
C ALA A 153 11.67 -14.04 -8.73
N PHE A 154 11.12 -13.75 -9.93
CA PHE A 154 11.65 -14.29 -11.18
C PHE A 154 13.06 -13.77 -11.51
N ASN A 155 13.46 -12.64 -10.93
CA ASN A 155 14.76 -12.02 -11.14
C ASN A 155 15.78 -12.33 -10.03
N LEU A 156 15.41 -13.13 -9.01
CA LEU A 156 16.28 -13.51 -7.89
C LEU A 156 17.60 -14.16 -8.33
N LYS A 157 17.61 -14.86 -9.47
CA LYS A 157 18.82 -15.49 -10.03
C LYS A 157 19.93 -14.50 -10.37
N TYR A 158 19.61 -13.22 -10.52
CA TYR A 158 20.56 -12.15 -10.82
C TYR A 158 21.06 -11.42 -9.57
N LEU A 159 20.45 -11.70 -8.41
CA LEU A 159 20.85 -11.13 -7.11
C LEU A 159 21.84 -12.08 -6.42
N GLN A 160 22.72 -11.51 -5.60
CA GLN A 160 23.75 -12.22 -4.84
C GLN A 160 23.53 -12.11 -3.32
#